data_96147ce61c0c1712cbab4f4a3525a921
#
_entry.id   96147ce61c0c1712cbab4f4a3525a921
#
_cell.length_a   1.000
_cell.length_b   1.000
_cell.length_c   1.000
_cell.angle_alpha   90.00
_cell.angle_beta   90.00
_cell.angle_gamma   90.00
#
_symmetry.space_group_name_H-M   'P 1'
#
loop_
_entity.id
_entity.type
_entity.pdbx_description
1 polymer ?
#
loop_
_entity_poly.entity_id
_entity_poly.type
_entity_poly.pdbx_seq_one_letter_code
_entity_poly.pdbx_strand_id
1 'polypeptide(L)'
;YTKHIYDFQWTDDFSAARNFVFSKATKEYIYSADADEVLSAENRERFRILKETLLPEIEIVQMKYANQLKFGTVYNFDEEYRPKLFKRKRDFVWEAPIHETVRLMPVIYDSDIVIMHLPEESHAKRDLANFRRHCMEGYRLPKRLHGLYARELLLTGDQEDFAQAAEIFMASAQDNDRDGEEMAQACCVVAKAARLAGDAVTFFKYTSKVIAEEACS
;
A
#
# COMPACT_ATOMS: atom_id res chain seq x y z
N TYR A 1 -27.86 8.92 0.84
CA TYR A 1 -26.75 8.63 -0.09
C TYR A 1 -26.73 9.68 -1.20
N THR A 2 -25.70 9.70 -2.05
CA THR A 2 -25.49 10.68 -3.10
C THR A 2 -26.27 10.34 -4.37
N LYS A 3 -26.66 11.37 -5.15
CA LYS A 3 -27.15 11.21 -6.53
C LYS A 3 -26.00 11.27 -7.56
N HIS A 4 -24.79 11.62 -7.13
CA HIS A 4 -23.62 11.73 -7.98
C HIS A 4 -22.88 10.39 -7.97
N ILE A 5 -23.15 9.57 -8.98
CA ILE A 5 -22.52 8.28 -9.23
C ILE A 5 -21.76 8.44 -10.54
N TYR A 6 -20.50 8.00 -10.55
CA TYR A 6 -19.63 8.09 -11.72
C TYR A 6 -19.02 6.71 -11.99
N ASP A 7 -19.12 6.26 -13.23
CA ASP A 7 -18.46 5.04 -13.68
C ASP A 7 -16.99 5.35 -13.97
N PHE A 8 -16.14 4.44 -13.54
CA PHE A 8 -14.70 4.45 -13.82
C PHE A 8 -14.32 3.07 -14.37
N GLN A 9 -13.72 3.07 -15.58
CA GLN A 9 -13.20 1.82 -16.13
C GLN A 9 -11.97 1.42 -15.32
N TRP A 10 -12.04 0.29 -14.65
CA TRP A 10 -10.96 -0.22 -13.84
C TRP A 10 -9.73 -0.54 -14.70
N THR A 11 -8.57 0.00 -14.32
CA THR A 11 -7.29 -0.13 -15.03
C THR A 11 -6.23 -0.79 -14.15
N ASP A 12 -6.64 -1.41 -13.04
CA ASP A 12 -5.77 -1.96 -12.01
C ASP A 12 -4.80 -0.94 -11.38
N ASP A 13 -5.22 0.31 -11.37
CA ASP A 13 -4.50 1.46 -10.82
C ASP A 13 -5.40 2.21 -9.85
N PHE A 14 -5.13 2.05 -8.55
CA PHE A 14 -5.88 2.71 -7.47
C PHE A 14 -5.67 4.22 -7.47
N SER A 15 -4.47 4.70 -7.85
CA SER A 15 -4.20 6.13 -7.91
C SER A 15 -5.03 6.80 -9.01
N ALA A 16 -5.16 6.17 -10.17
CA ALA A 16 -6.01 6.65 -11.26
C ALA A 16 -7.48 6.75 -10.83
N ALA A 17 -8.00 5.72 -10.13
CA ALA A 17 -9.36 5.73 -9.61
C ALA A 17 -9.58 6.84 -8.58
N ARG A 18 -8.65 7.03 -7.62
CA ARG A 18 -8.74 8.11 -6.62
C ARG A 18 -8.64 9.49 -7.26
N ASN A 19 -7.73 9.70 -8.20
CA ASN A 19 -7.60 10.96 -8.93
C ASN A 19 -8.89 11.29 -9.70
N PHE A 20 -9.51 10.28 -10.34
CA PHE A 20 -10.79 10.46 -11.02
C PHE A 20 -11.87 10.90 -10.04
N VAL A 21 -12.03 10.23 -8.90
CA VAL A 21 -13.04 10.58 -7.89
C VAL A 21 -12.78 11.98 -7.30
N PHE A 22 -11.52 12.29 -6.99
CA PHE A 22 -11.12 13.61 -6.47
C PHE A 22 -11.46 14.73 -7.45
N SER A 23 -11.32 14.50 -8.77
CA SER A 23 -11.68 15.48 -9.80
C SER A 23 -13.19 15.81 -9.85
N LYS A 24 -14.04 14.91 -9.30
CA LYS A 24 -15.51 15.12 -9.24
C LYS A 24 -15.95 15.88 -7.99
N ALA A 25 -15.08 16.01 -7.00
CA ALA A 25 -15.42 16.70 -5.76
C ALA A 25 -15.57 18.20 -5.97
N THR A 26 -16.57 18.79 -5.32
CA THR A 26 -16.91 20.23 -5.46
C THR A 26 -16.83 20.99 -4.14
N LYS A 27 -16.75 20.30 -3.00
CA LYS A 27 -16.73 20.90 -1.67
C LYS A 27 -15.30 21.27 -1.25
N GLU A 28 -15.17 21.96 -0.13
CA GLU A 28 -13.88 22.45 0.37
C GLU A 28 -12.92 21.32 0.76
N TYR A 29 -13.48 20.26 1.38
CA TYR A 29 -12.75 19.06 1.74
C TYR A 29 -13.33 17.81 1.07
N ILE A 30 -12.47 16.85 0.81
CA ILE A 30 -12.80 15.54 0.26
C ILE A 30 -12.56 14.50 1.34
N TYR A 31 -13.59 13.76 1.73
CA TYR A 31 -13.46 12.57 2.56
C TYR A 31 -13.31 11.34 1.66
N SER A 32 -12.11 10.74 1.71
CA SER A 32 -11.78 9.54 0.93
C SER A 32 -12.12 8.30 1.75
N ALA A 33 -13.28 7.72 1.49
CA ALA A 33 -13.74 6.49 2.15
C ALA A 33 -13.71 5.32 1.17
N ASP A 34 -13.34 4.16 1.69
CA ASP A 34 -13.46 2.89 0.99
C ASP A 34 -14.78 2.19 1.40
N ALA A 35 -15.28 1.27 0.56
CA ALA A 35 -16.62 0.69 0.74
C ALA A 35 -16.72 -0.22 1.98
N ASP A 36 -15.59 -0.74 2.45
CA ASP A 36 -15.44 -1.62 3.61
C ASP A 36 -15.08 -0.89 4.91
N GLU A 37 -15.18 0.45 4.92
CA GLU A 37 -14.90 1.31 6.07
C GLU A 37 -16.17 1.69 6.82
N VAL A 38 -16.15 1.58 8.13
CA VAL A 38 -17.27 1.89 9.00
C VAL A 38 -16.87 2.86 10.11
N LEU A 39 -17.67 3.90 10.29
CA LEU A 39 -17.61 4.81 11.43
C LEU A 39 -18.70 4.44 12.45
N SER A 40 -18.32 4.20 13.70
CA SER A 40 -19.25 4.05 14.82
C SER A 40 -20.09 5.34 15.03
N ALA A 41 -21.19 5.25 15.78
CA ALA A 41 -21.99 6.42 16.10
C ALA A 41 -21.17 7.50 16.79
N GLU A 42 -20.30 7.11 17.74
CA GLU A 42 -19.39 8.01 18.43
C GLU A 42 -18.41 8.70 17.48
N ASN A 43 -17.75 7.93 16.59
CA ASN A 43 -16.82 8.50 15.63
C ASN A 43 -17.49 9.38 14.57
N ARG A 44 -18.76 9.12 14.23
CA ARG A 44 -19.55 10.04 13.39
C ARG A 44 -19.80 11.38 14.08
N GLU A 45 -20.05 11.37 15.38
CA GLU A 45 -20.21 12.61 16.15
C GLU A 45 -18.88 13.36 16.26
N ARG A 46 -17.77 12.68 16.55
CA ARG A 46 -16.44 13.29 16.53
C ARG A 46 -16.12 13.91 15.15
N PHE A 47 -16.48 13.23 14.09
CA PHE A 47 -16.30 13.75 12.72
C PHE A 47 -17.19 14.98 12.44
N ARG A 48 -18.41 15.03 13.00
CA ARG A 48 -19.27 16.21 12.91
C ARG A 48 -18.63 17.40 13.61
N ILE A 49 -18.14 17.21 14.82
CA ILE A 49 -17.43 18.24 15.60
C ILE A 49 -16.18 18.71 14.86
N LEU A 50 -15.38 17.79 14.35
CA LEU A 50 -14.18 18.10 13.57
C LEU A 50 -14.50 19.05 12.41
N LYS A 51 -15.58 18.82 11.65
CA LYS A 51 -15.98 19.67 10.53
C LYS A 51 -16.32 21.11 10.94
N GLU A 52 -16.81 21.31 12.17
CA GLU A 52 -17.17 22.61 12.71
C GLU A 52 -15.98 23.36 13.32
N THR A 53 -14.95 22.63 13.75
CA THR A 53 -13.81 23.17 14.49
C THR A 53 -12.50 23.12 13.72
N LEU A 54 -12.48 22.51 12.52
CA LEU A 54 -11.27 22.35 11.72
C LEU A 54 -10.69 23.71 11.31
N LEU A 55 -9.45 23.92 11.66
CA LEU A 55 -8.74 25.14 11.32
C LEU A 55 -8.47 25.21 9.81
N PRO A 56 -8.60 26.40 9.20
CA PRO A 56 -8.51 26.56 7.75
C PRO A 56 -7.12 26.28 7.17
N GLU A 57 -6.07 26.31 7.97
CA GLU A 57 -4.70 25.94 7.57
C GLU A 57 -4.48 24.43 7.45
N ILE A 58 -5.33 23.60 8.05
CA ILE A 58 -5.20 22.14 7.97
C ILE A 58 -5.52 21.68 6.55
N GLU A 59 -4.61 20.93 5.97
CA GLU A 59 -4.70 20.46 4.59
C GLU A 59 -5.06 18.98 4.51
N ILE A 60 -4.58 18.18 5.44
CA ILE A 60 -4.93 16.76 5.59
C ILE A 60 -5.32 16.48 7.04
N VAL A 61 -6.40 15.70 7.23
CA VAL A 61 -6.68 15.08 8.51
C VAL A 61 -6.44 13.58 8.38
N GLN A 62 -5.59 13.07 9.25
CA GLN A 62 -5.41 11.63 9.44
C GLN A 62 -6.40 11.11 10.49
N MET A 63 -6.89 9.91 10.25
CA MET A 63 -7.76 9.18 11.15
C MET A 63 -7.13 7.84 11.47
N LYS A 64 -7.39 7.32 12.66
CA LYS A 64 -6.91 6.00 13.06
C LYS A 64 -7.62 4.93 12.26
N TYR A 65 -6.85 4.11 11.59
CA TYR A 65 -7.33 2.98 10.81
C TYR A 65 -7.08 1.72 11.61
N ALA A 66 -8.13 1.13 12.12
CA ALA A 66 -8.09 0.03 13.08
C ALA A 66 -8.45 -1.32 12.45
N ASN A 67 -8.20 -2.39 13.21
CA ASN A 67 -8.54 -3.77 12.84
C ASN A 67 -7.73 -4.32 11.66
N GLN A 68 -6.47 -3.88 11.53
CA GLN A 68 -5.63 -4.26 10.41
C GLN A 68 -5.03 -5.67 10.57
N LEU A 69 -4.56 -6.04 11.77
CA LEU A 69 -3.90 -7.32 12.02
C LEU A 69 -4.84 -8.52 11.85
N LYS A 70 -6.13 -8.35 12.14
CA LYS A 70 -7.13 -9.42 12.06
C LYS A 70 -7.28 -9.98 10.63
N PHE A 71 -7.04 -9.16 9.61
CA PHE A 71 -7.28 -9.52 8.21
C PHE A 71 -6.00 -9.76 7.41
N GLY A 72 -4.86 -9.97 8.08
CA GLY A 72 -3.60 -10.33 7.42
C GLY A 72 -3.02 -9.20 6.58
N THR A 73 -2.72 -8.09 7.21
CA THR A 73 -2.08 -6.94 6.56
C THR A 73 -0.56 -7.04 6.57
N VAL A 74 0.09 -6.37 5.63
CA VAL A 74 1.55 -6.15 5.64
C VAL A 74 2.02 -5.17 6.71
N TYR A 75 1.10 -4.50 7.41
CA TYR A 75 1.40 -3.55 8.46
C TYR A 75 1.67 -4.25 9.79
N ASN A 76 2.53 -3.64 10.62
CA ASN A 76 2.93 -4.20 11.91
C ASN A 76 2.00 -3.84 13.06
N PHE A 77 1.06 -2.92 12.85
CA PHE A 77 0.23 -2.33 13.87
C PHE A 77 -1.25 -2.58 13.57
N ASP A 78 -2.04 -2.82 14.61
CA ASP A 78 -3.49 -2.95 14.49
C ASP A 78 -4.16 -1.62 14.19
N GLU A 79 -3.59 -0.53 14.68
CA GLU A 79 -4.03 0.84 14.39
C GLU A 79 -2.88 1.65 13.79
N GLU A 80 -3.17 2.39 12.73
CA GLU A 80 -2.26 3.39 12.16
C GLU A 80 -3.02 4.63 11.73
N TYR A 81 -2.32 5.76 11.63
CA TYR A 81 -2.90 6.96 11.06
C TYR A 81 -2.88 6.89 9.53
N ARG A 82 -4.06 7.09 8.91
CA ARG A 82 -4.20 7.20 7.46
C ARG A 82 -4.85 8.52 7.08
N PRO A 83 -4.36 9.19 6.02
CA PRO A 83 -4.99 10.39 5.50
C PRO A 83 -6.37 10.05 4.94
N LYS A 84 -7.41 10.72 5.46
CA LYS A 84 -8.81 10.46 5.08
C LYS A 84 -9.57 11.71 4.64
N LEU A 85 -9.20 12.89 5.15
CA LEU A 85 -9.82 14.14 4.76
C LEU A 85 -8.77 15.05 4.11
N PHE A 86 -9.06 15.56 2.93
CA PHE A 86 -8.13 16.32 2.08
C PHE A 86 -8.73 17.66 1.68
N LYS A 87 -7.97 18.74 1.84
CA LYS A 87 -8.39 20.08 1.40
C LYS A 87 -8.32 20.18 -0.12
N ARG A 88 -9.47 20.20 -0.79
CA ARG A 88 -9.59 20.11 -2.25
C ARG A 88 -8.75 21.15 -3.03
N LYS A 89 -8.65 22.38 -2.53
CA LYS A 89 -7.93 23.47 -3.21
C LYS A 89 -6.39 23.30 -3.24
N ARG A 90 -5.86 22.23 -2.59
CA ARG A 90 -4.43 21.92 -2.66
C ARG A 90 -4.07 21.04 -3.86
N ASP A 91 -5.06 20.62 -4.64
CA ASP A 91 -4.88 19.78 -5.84
C ASP A 91 -3.99 18.56 -5.56
N PHE A 92 -4.31 17.82 -4.50
CA PHE A 92 -3.59 16.59 -4.17
C PHE A 92 -3.70 15.59 -5.30
N VAL A 93 -2.55 15.07 -5.74
CA VAL A 93 -2.46 14.04 -6.76
C VAL A 93 -2.00 12.74 -6.10
N TRP A 94 -2.75 11.69 -6.34
CA TRP A 94 -2.38 10.35 -5.90
C TRP A 94 -1.38 9.74 -6.88
N GLU A 95 -0.35 9.10 -6.33
CA GLU A 95 0.71 8.45 -7.10
C GLU A 95 0.83 6.99 -6.68
N ALA A 96 1.35 6.15 -7.56
CA ALA A 96 1.51 4.72 -7.49
C ALA A 96 0.22 3.92 -7.70
N PRO A 97 0.27 2.87 -8.57
CA PRO A 97 -0.89 2.06 -8.93
C PRO A 97 -1.37 1.15 -7.79
N ILE A 98 -0.48 0.84 -6.83
CA ILE A 98 -0.76 0.00 -5.65
C ILE A 98 -0.17 0.70 -4.43
N HIS A 99 -0.86 0.60 -3.28
CA HIS A 99 -0.49 1.32 -2.06
C HIS A 99 -0.23 2.80 -2.35
N GLU A 100 -1.19 3.41 -3.01
CA GLU A 100 -1.13 4.78 -3.49
C GLU A 100 -0.89 5.78 -2.36
N THR A 101 -0.24 6.88 -2.69
CA THR A 101 0.12 7.92 -1.74
C THR A 101 0.00 9.31 -2.37
N VAL A 102 -0.01 10.35 -1.56
CA VAL A 102 0.00 11.74 -2.00
C VAL A 102 1.37 12.33 -1.77
N ARG A 103 1.97 12.89 -2.82
CA ARG A 103 3.30 13.49 -2.80
C ARG A 103 3.24 14.99 -2.49
N LEU A 104 3.09 15.34 -1.22
CA LEU A 104 3.18 16.73 -0.75
C LEU A 104 3.66 16.74 0.70
N MET A 105 4.12 17.90 1.17
CA MET A 105 4.37 18.17 2.59
C MET A 105 3.25 19.09 3.12
N PRO A 106 2.07 18.54 3.41
CA PRO A 106 0.91 19.29 3.84
C PRO A 106 0.93 19.57 5.34
N VAL A 107 0.09 20.53 5.78
CA VAL A 107 -0.22 20.70 7.20
C VAL A 107 -1.21 19.58 7.60
N ILE A 108 -0.74 18.68 8.47
CA ILE A 108 -1.47 17.47 8.86
C ILE A 108 -2.02 17.64 10.28
N TYR A 109 -3.23 17.18 10.50
CA TYR A 109 -3.86 17.04 11.81
C TYR A 109 -4.20 15.58 12.07
N ASP A 110 -3.67 15.02 13.15
CA ASP A 110 -3.97 13.65 13.60
C ASP A 110 -5.17 13.68 14.53
N SER A 111 -6.29 13.15 14.06
CA SER A 111 -7.55 13.12 14.83
C SER A 111 -7.68 11.85 15.66
N ASP A 112 -8.54 11.90 16.68
CA ASP A 112 -8.92 10.75 17.48
C ASP A 112 -10.05 9.89 16.89
N ILE A 113 -10.46 10.22 15.66
CA ILE A 113 -11.50 9.47 14.92
C ILE A 113 -10.95 8.12 14.50
N VAL A 114 -11.65 7.06 14.85
CA VAL A 114 -11.29 5.68 14.51
C VAL A 114 -12.20 5.17 13.38
N ILE A 115 -11.59 4.69 12.32
CA ILE A 115 -12.26 4.00 11.22
C ILE A 115 -12.02 2.50 11.36
N MET A 116 -13.09 1.72 11.41
CA MET A 116 -13.01 0.27 11.43
C MET A 116 -12.94 -0.25 10.00
N HIS A 117 -11.86 -0.94 9.66
CA HIS A 117 -11.70 -1.66 8.41
C HIS A 117 -12.30 -3.06 8.55
N LEU A 118 -13.28 -3.37 7.72
CA LEU A 118 -14.04 -4.63 7.76
C LEU A 118 -14.05 -5.28 6.37
N PRO A 119 -12.90 -5.73 5.84
CA PRO A 119 -12.87 -6.41 4.55
C PRO A 119 -13.62 -7.74 4.64
N GLU A 120 -14.34 -8.08 3.60
CA GLU A 120 -15.04 -9.37 3.49
C GLU A 120 -14.05 -10.51 3.26
N GLU A 121 -12.98 -10.24 2.48
CA GLU A 121 -11.93 -11.19 2.13
C GLU A 121 -10.53 -10.55 2.20
N SER A 122 -9.50 -11.39 2.27
CA SER A 122 -8.11 -10.94 2.15
C SER A 122 -7.82 -10.45 0.72
N HIS A 123 -7.23 -9.28 0.60
CA HIS A 123 -6.86 -8.70 -0.70
C HIS A 123 -5.49 -9.16 -1.19
N ALA A 124 -4.75 -9.95 -0.41
CA ALA A 124 -3.37 -10.34 -0.68
C ALA A 124 -3.15 -10.90 -2.10
N LYS A 125 -3.99 -11.82 -2.54
CA LYS A 125 -3.85 -12.42 -3.89
C LYS A 125 -4.05 -11.40 -5.02
N ARG A 126 -5.01 -10.49 -4.87
CA ARG A 126 -5.23 -9.39 -5.81
C ARG A 126 -4.01 -8.47 -5.87
N ASP A 127 -3.47 -8.12 -4.71
CA ASP A 127 -2.36 -7.18 -4.60
C ASP A 127 -1.06 -7.80 -5.15
N LEU A 128 -0.79 -9.09 -4.88
CA LEU A 128 0.31 -9.83 -5.50
C LEU A 128 0.19 -9.89 -7.03
N ALA A 129 -1.01 -10.15 -7.57
CA ALA A 129 -1.26 -10.17 -9.01
C ALA A 129 -1.03 -8.78 -9.65
N ASN A 130 -1.44 -7.71 -8.96
CA ASN A 130 -1.25 -6.34 -9.40
C ASN A 130 0.24 -5.96 -9.42
N PHE A 131 1.00 -6.24 -8.36
CA PHE A 131 2.44 -6.00 -8.33
C PHE A 131 3.14 -6.69 -9.51
N ARG A 132 2.85 -7.98 -9.68
CA ARG A 132 3.43 -8.78 -10.78
C ARG A 132 3.15 -8.15 -12.14
N ARG A 133 1.88 -7.83 -12.42
CA ARG A 133 1.47 -7.28 -13.71
C ARG A 133 2.20 -5.98 -14.02
N HIS A 134 2.25 -5.02 -13.09
CA HIS A 134 2.96 -3.76 -13.31
C HIS A 134 4.46 -3.97 -13.55
N CYS A 135 5.10 -4.90 -12.84
CA CYS A 135 6.49 -5.25 -13.12
C CYS A 135 6.68 -5.83 -14.53
N MET A 136 5.77 -6.71 -14.99
CA MET A 136 5.81 -7.28 -16.35
C MET A 136 5.56 -6.23 -17.43
N GLU A 137 4.80 -5.19 -17.16
CA GLU A 137 4.58 -4.03 -18.01
C GLU A 137 5.78 -3.05 -18.02
N GLY A 138 6.84 -3.36 -17.26
CA GLY A 138 8.07 -2.57 -17.20
C GLY A 138 8.09 -1.50 -16.12
N TYR A 139 7.11 -1.49 -15.20
CA TYR A 139 7.12 -0.56 -14.07
C TYR A 139 8.19 -0.97 -13.05
N ARG A 140 9.24 -0.15 -12.91
CA ARG A 140 10.26 -0.33 -11.87
C ARG A 140 9.70 0.12 -10.53
N LEU A 141 9.46 -0.82 -9.62
CA LEU A 141 8.96 -0.52 -8.29
C LEU A 141 9.93 0.38 -7.53
N PRO A 142 9.49 1.55 -7.00
CA PRO A 142 10.26 2.32 -6.03
C PRO A 142 10.52 1.52 -4.76
N LYS A 143 11.56 1.88 -3.97
CA LYS A 143 11.98 1.18 -2.74
C LYS A 143 10.79 0.75 -1.86
N ARG A 144 9.87 1.68 -1.57
CA ARG A 144 8.71 1.39 -0.75
C ARG A 144 7.82 0.29 -1.32
N LEU A 145 7.50 0.34 -2.61
CA LEU A 145 6.64 -0.67 -3.25
C LEU A 145 7.36 -2.00 -3.43
N HIS A 146 8.67 -1.98 -3.70
CA HIS A 146 9.49 -3.18 -3.76
C HIS A 146 9.47 -3.93 -2.42
N GLY A 147 9.67 -3.22 -1.30
CA GLY A 147 9.60 -3.79 0.05
C GLY A 147 8.21 -4.32 0.39
N LEU A 148 7.14 -3.62 0.00
CA LEU A 148 5.77 -4.08 0.22
C LEU A 148 5.48 -5.37 -0.56
N TYR A 149 5.90 -5.45 -1.84
CA TYR A 149 5.72 -6.66 -2.65
C TYR A 149 6.47 -7.86 -2.06
N ALA A 150 7.75 -7.67 -1.69
CA ALA A 150 8.54 -8.72 -1.06
C ALA A 150 7.89 -9.21 0.24
N ARG A 151 7.44 -8.28 1.08
CA ARG A 151 6.79 -8.58 2.35
C ARG A 151 5.45 -9.31 2.17
N GLU A 152 4.61 -8.87 1.24
CA GLU A 152 3.34 -9.51 0.92
C GLU A 152 3.55 -10.97 0.48
N LEU A 153 4.52 -11.21 -0.41
CA LEU A 153 4.91 -12.56 -0.82
C LEU A 153 5.34 -13.42 0.37
N LEU A 154 6.20 -12.90 1.25
CA LEU A 154 6.72 -13.65 2.39
C LEU A 154 5.66 -13.99 3.43
N LEU A 155 4.63 -13.14 3.60
CA LEU A 155 3.54 -13.32 4.56
C LEU A 155 2.41 -14.21 4.02
N THR A 156 2.02 -14.02 2.76
CA THR A 156 0.77 -14.60 2.22
C THR A 156 0.96 -15.39 0.93
N GLY A 157 2.13 -15.28 0.27
CA GLY A 157 2.41 -15.95 -1.00
C GLY A 157 2.47 -17.46 -0.89
N ASP A 158 1.87 -18.15 -1.85
CA ASP A 158 2.01 -19.58 -2.04
C ASP A 158 3.13 -19.92 -3.05
N GLN A 159 3.30 -21.20 -3.36
CA GLN A 159 4.34 -21.67 -4.27
C GLN A 159 4.22 -21.05 -5.67
N GLU A 160 3.00 -20.84 -6.16
CA GLU A 160 2.76 -20.27 -7.48
C GLU A 160 3.11 -18.78 -7.51
N ASP A 161 2.73 -18.02 -6.48
CA ASP A 161 3.08 -16.60 -6.33
C ASP A 161 4.59 -16.40 -6.34
N PHE A 162 5.33 -17.23 -5.58
CA PHE A 162 6.79 -17.18 -5.56
C PHE A 162 7.42 -17.57 -6.90
N ALA A 163 6.89 -18.57 -7.58
CA ALA A 163 7.38 -18.96 -8.91
C ALA A 163 7.21 -17.84 -9.93
N GLN A 164 6.06 -17.16 -9.89
CA GLN A 164 5.75 -16.05 -10.79
C GLN A 164 6.54 -14.78 -10.48
N ALA A 165 6.93 -14.54 -9.23
CA ALA A 165 7.71 -13.38 -8.80
C ALA A 165 9.23 -13.60 -8.93
N ALA A 166 9.70 -14.84 -9.07
CA ALA A 166 11.12 -15.20 -9.01
C ALA A 166 11.99 -14.41 -9.98
N GLU A 167 11.59 -14.29 -11.24
CA GLU A 167 12.36 -13.58 -12.27
C GLU A 167 12.44 -12.07 -11.97
N ILE A 168 11.36 -11.47 -11.49
CA ILE A 168 11.28 -10.05 -11.11
C ILE A 168 12.31 -9.76 -10.01
N PHE A 169 12.32 -10.60 -8.97
CA PHE A 169 13.25 -10.43 -7.85
C PHE A 169 14.68 -10.88 -8.16
N MET A 170 14.88 -11.82 -9.09
CA MET A 170 16.22 -12.12 -9.61
C MET A 170 16.84 -10.91 -10.33
N ALA A 171 16.05 -10.24 -11.17
CA ALA A 171 16.48 -9.02 -11.85
C ALA A 171 16.77 -7.92 -10.81
N SER A 172 15.90 -7.76 -9.81
CA SER A 172 16.08 -6.80 -8.71
C SER A 172 17.35 -7.07 -7.88
N ALA A 173 17.67 -8.34 -7.59
CA ALA A 173 18.88 -8.74 -6.86
C ALA A 173 20.19 -8.57 -7.67
N GLN A 174 20.12 -8.18 -8.92
CA GLN A 174 21.25 -7.89 -9.82
C GLN A 174 21.30 -6.42 -10.24
N ASP A 175 20.33 -5.62 -9.83
CA ASP A 175 20.21 -4.20 -10.17
C ASP A 175 21.08 -3.38 -9.20
N ASN A 176 22.20 -2.85 -9.71
CA ASN A 176 23.15 -2.05 -8.93
C ASN A 176 22.58 -0.70 -8.43
N ASP A 177 21.46 -0.27 -8.94
CA ASP A 177 20.76 0.95 -8.50
C ASP A 177 19.84 0.68 -7.29
N ARG A 178 19.77 -0.56 -6.80
CA ARG A 178 19.06 -0.95 -5.59
C ARG A 178 19.99 -0.85 -4.39
N ASP A 179 19.46 -0.39 -3.25
CA ASP A 179 20.24 -0.39 -2.01
C ASP A 179 20.33 -1.78 -1.37
N GLY A 180 21.16 -1.91 -0.32
CA GLY A 180 21.41 -3.19 0.35
C GLY A 180 20.13 -3.82 0.94
N GLU A 181 19.20 -3.01 1.45
CA GLU A 181 17.92 -3.50 1.98
C GLU A 181 17.04 -4.08 0.85
N GLU A 182 16.90 -3.38 -0.27
CA GLU A 182 16.16 -3.87 -1.43
C GLU A 182 16.79 -5.15 -2.00
N MET A 183 18.12 -5.21 -2.07
CA MET A 183 18.85 -6.40 -2.51
C MET A 183 18.66 -7.59 -1.57
N ALA A 184 18.71 -7.36 -0.25
CA ALA A 184 18.47 -8.40 0.75
C ALA A 184 17.04 -8.95 0.64
N GLN A 185 16.04 -8.07 0.53
CA GLN A 185 14.64 -8.44 0.33
C GLN A 185 14.47 -9.30 -0.94
N ALA A 186 15.07 -8.86 -2.06
CA ALA A 186 15.02 -9.59 -3.31
C ALA A 186 15.67 -10.98 -3.19
N CYS A 187 16.83 -11.06 -2.57
CA CYS A 187 17.51 -12.33 -2.31
C CYS A 187 16.67 -13.28 -1.44
N CYS A 188 15.97 -12.77 -0.42
CA CYS A 188 15.07 -13.56 0.42
C CYS A 188 13.92 -14.17 -0.38
N VAL A 189 13.27 -13.37 -1.26
CA VAL A 189 12.19 -13.85 -2.12
C VAL A 189 12.69 -14.93 -3.08
N VAL A 190 13.84 -14.72 -3.75
CA VAL A 190 14.42 -15.70 -4.69
C VAL A 190 14.81 -16.98 -3.96
N ALA A 191 15.44 -16.88 -2.78
CA ALA A 191 15.78 -18.04 -1.98
C ALA A 191 14.54 -18.84 -1.58
N LYS A 192 13.45 -18.16 -1.16
CA LYS A 192 12.19 -18.82 -0.83
C LYS A 192 11.58 -19.51 -2.04
N ALA A 193 11.55 -18.86 -3.20
CA ALA A 193 11.08 -19.44 -4.46
C ALA A 193 11.87 -20.69 -4.84
N ALA A 194 13.20 -20.62 -4.80
CA ALA A 194 14.10 -21.74 -5.07
C ALA A 194 13.87 -22.92 -4.11
N ARG A 195 13.70 -22.65 -2.83
CA ARG A 195 13.39 -23.67 -1.84
C ARG A 195 12.07 -24.40 -2.15
N LEU A 196 11.04 -23.66 -2.53
CA LEU A 196 9.73 -24.22 -2.89
C LEU A 196 9.79 -25.05 -4.19
N ALA A 197 10.67 -24.67 -5.11
CA ALA A 197 10.92 -25.39 -6.37
C ALA A 197 11.90 -26.58 -6.21
N GLY A 198 12.54 -26.76 -5.05
CA GLY A 198 13.56 -27.79 -4.83
C GLY A 198 14.92 -27.48 -5.45
N ASP A 199 15.18 -26.23 -5.88
CA ASP A 199 16.46 -25.78 -6.44
C ASP A 199 17.43 -25.38 -5.31
N ALA A 200 18.18 -26.35 -4.83
CA ALA A 200 19.15 -26.14 -3.77
C ALA A 200 20.30 -25.20 -4.17
N VAL A 201 20.72 -25.20 -5.42
CA VAL A 201 21.83 -24.36 -5.90
C VAL A 201 21.45 -22.88 -5.82
N THR A 202 20.31 -22.51 -6.39
CA THR A 202 19.80 -21.15 -6.32
C THR A 202 19.48 -20.73 -4.88
N PHE A 203 18.91 -21.63 -4.08
CA PHE A 203 18.65 -21.37 -2.66
C PHE A 203 19.90 -20.95 -1.92
N PHE A 204 20.97 -21.77 -1.96
CA PHE A 204 22.21 -21.45 -1.26
C PHE A 204 22.91 -20.21 -1.82
N LYS A 205 22.89 -20.02 -3.14
CA LYS A 205 23.46 -18.83 -3.79
C LYS A 205 22.87 -17.54 -3.22
N TYR A 206 21.53 -17.43 -3.15
CA TYR A 206 20.87 -16.20 -2.71
C TYR A 206 20.86 -16.05 -1.18
N THR A 207 20.74 -17.13 -0.43
CA THR A 207 20.89 -17.09 1.03
C THR A 207 22.28 -16.61 1.46
N SER A 208 23.34 -17.07 0.78
CA SER A 208 24.71 -16.63 1.08
C SER A 208 24.93 -15.15 0.80
N LYS A 209 24.24 -14.56 -0.19
CA LYS A 209 24.30 -13.12 -0.45
C LYS A 209 23.72 -12.31 0.71
N VAL A 210 22.56 -12.72 1.26
CA VAL A 210 21.96 -12.04 2.41
C VAL A 210 22.88 -12.08 3.62
N ILE A 211 23.46 -13.27 3.93
CA ILE A 211 24.39 -13.43 5.06
C ILE A 211 25.64 -12.55 4.89
N ALA A 212 26.15 -12.43 3.67
CA ALA A 212 27.34 -11.62 3.39
C ALA A 212 27.06 -10.11 3.61
N GLU A 213 25.90 -9.62 3.22
CA GLU A 213 25.48 -8.21 3.44
C GLU A 213 25.34 -7.90 4.93
N GLU A 214 24.68 -8.77 5.71
CA GLU A 214 24.52 -8.60 7.16
C GLU A 214 25.87 -8.67 7.92
N ALA A 215 26.83 -9.42 7.40
CA ALA A 215 28.15 -9.53 8.02
C ALA A 215 29.06 -8.31 7.75
N CYS A 216 28.71 -7.46 6.77
CA CYS A 216 29.47 -6.29 6.37
C CYS A 216 28.83 -4.96 6.85
N SER A 217 27.64 -4.99 7.43
CA SER A 217 26.90 -3.83 7.97
C SER A 217 27.07 -3.72 9.48
#